data_9a9fbd10d78b520bff38221e3f0b2abe
#
_entry.id   9a9fbd10d78b520bff38221e3f0b2abe
#
_cell.length_a   1.000
_cell.length_b   1.000
_cell.length_c   1.000
_cell.angle_alpha   90.00
_cell.angle_beta   90.00
_cell.angle_gamma   90.00
#
_symmetry.space_group_name_H-M   'P 1'
#
loop_
_entity.id
_entity.type
_entity.pdbx_description
1 polymer ?
#
loop_
_entity_poly.entity_id
_entity_poly.type
_entity_poly.pdbx_seq_one_letter_code
_entity_poly.pdbx_strand_id
1 'polypeptide(L)'
;MIGENDNINLEVHDKKKTILGLYGLFYVMLLVIIVVVGYSYLGKLEFFSRENLTPVSLVKDTTATTADLPIVKGSISAPVDLGKEVVSSPEKIAKGKTLFEANCVSCHGSEGKGDGTAGKTLNPPPRNFHDLNGWTNGPSFSNMYKTLHEGITARGMASYNNLKPEERIDMIL
;
A
#
# COMPACT_ATOMS: atom_id res chain seq x y z
N MET A 1 51.52 20.41 -52.80
CA MET A 1 50.17 20.57 -52.23
C MET A 1 49.63 19.24 -51.65
N ILE A 2 50.40 18.46 -50.91
CA ILE A 2 49.93 17.16 -50.33
C ILE A 2 49.93 17.18 -48.80
N GLY A 3 50.35 18.28 -48.14
CA GLY A 3 50.53 18.28 -46.68
C GLY A 3 49.37 18.87 -45.83
N GLU A 4 48.40 19.55 -46.43
CA GLU A 4 47.38 20.25 -45.68
C GLU A 4 46.19 19.36 -45.32
N ASN A 5 45.79 18.45 -46.20
CA ASN A 5 44.68 17.51 -45.97
C ASN A 5 45.05 16.42 -44.95
N ASP A 6 46.32 16.00 -44.88
CA ASP A 6 46.79 15.00 -43.94
C ASP A 6 46.80 15.54 -42.49
N ASN A 7 47.15 16.77 -42.30
CA ASN A 7 47.09 17.42 -40.97
C ASN A 7 45.67 17.59 -40.44
N ILE A 8 44.70 17.92 -41.32
CA ILE A 8 43.29 18.03 -40.93
C ILE A 8 42.71 16.64 -40.53
N ASN A 9 43.07 15.60 -41.24
CA ASN A 9 42.63 14.24 -40.91
C ASN A 9 43.21 13.72 -39.59
N LEU A 10 44.46 14.03 -39.28
CA LEU A 10 45.11 13.71 -38.01
C LEU A 10 44.42 14.42 -36.82
N GLU A 11 44.15 15.72 -36.97
CA GLU A 11 43.49 16.52 -35.92
C GLU A 11 42.03 16.05 -35.65
N VAL A 12 41.29 15.70 -36.69
CA VAL A 12 39.93 15.16 -36.57
C VAL A 12 39.94 13.76 -35.88
N HIS A 13 40.93 12.93 -36.20
CA HIS A 13 41.10 11.61 -35.62
C HIS A 13 41.45 11.68 -34.13
N ASP A 14 42.32 12.59 -33.73
CA ASP A 14 42.70 12.81 -32.33
C ASP A 14 41.52 13.39 -31.53
N LYS A 15 40.77 14.35 -32.08
CA LYS A 15 39.54 14.85 -31.45
C LYS A 15 38.52 13.75 -31.24
N LYS A 16 38.33 12.85 -32.21
CA LYS A 16 37.42 11.70 -32.07
C LYS A 16 37.86 10.74 -30.95
N LYS A 17 39.16 10.44 -30.85
CA LYS A 17 39.71 9.59 -29.77
C LYS A 17 39.50 10.22 -28.39
N THR A 18 39.74 11.53 -28.28
CA THR A 18 39.55 12.28 -27.03
C THR A 18 38.08 12.29 -26.62
N ILE A 19 37.15 12.53 -27.55
CA ILE A 19 35.73 12.52 -27.30
C ILE A 19 35.25 11.09 -26.89
N LEU A 20 35.72 10.07 -27.57
CA LEU A 20 35.37 8.67 -27.23
C LEU A 20 35.90 8.28 -25.84
N GLY A 21 37.11 8.77 -25.46
CA GLY A 21 37.66 8.58 -24.12
C GLY A 21 36.84 9.28 -23.05
N LEU A 22 36.36 10.51 -23.31
CA LEU A 22 35.49 11.25 -22.41
C LEU A 22 34.16 10.53 -22.19
N TYR A 23 33.55 10.04 -23.25
CA TYR A 23 32.31 9.20 -23.13
C TYR A 23 32.57 7.92 -22.35
N GLY A 24 33.69 7.22 -22.57
CA GLY A 24 34.06 6.05 -21.79
C GLY A 24 34.18 6.34 -20.30
N LEU A 25 34.86 7.46 -19.94
CA LEU A 25 34.99 7.87 -18.56
C LEU A 25 33.68 8.27 -17.91
N PHE A 26 32.80 8.93 -18.67
CA PHE A 26 31.43 9.24 -18.24
C PHE A 26 30.60 7.98 -17.92
N TYR A 27 30.64 6.98 -18.80
CA TYR A 27 29.92 5.72 -18.57
C TYR A 27 30.47 4.93 -17.37
N VAL A 28 31.79 4.92 -17.18
CA VAL A 28 32.40 4.29 -16.00
C VAL A 28 31.95 4.99 -14.72
N MET A 29 31.94 6.32 -14.70
CA MET A 29 31.47 7.10 -13.55
C MET A 29 29.98 6.84 -13.26
N LEU A 30 29.15 6.75 -14.30
CA LEU A 30 27.73 6.45 -14.17
C LEU A 30 27.50 5.06 -13.61
N LEU A 31 28.25 4.05 -14.06
CA LEU A 31 28.21 2.69 -13.51
C LEU A 31 28.60 2.66 -12.02
N VAL A 32 29.64 3.38 -11.64
CA VAL A 32 30.05 3.48 -10.23
C VAL A 32 28.92 4.09 -9.37
N ILE A 33 28.27 5.15 -9.86
CA ILE A 33 27.13 5.76 -9.15
C ILE A 33 26.00 4.77 -9.00
N ILE A 34 25.63 4.03 -10.05
CA ILE A 34 24.58 3.01 -9.99
C ILE A 34 24.91 1.92 -8.97
N VAL A 35 26.16 1.45 -8.95
CA VAL A 35 26.59 0.43 -8.00
C VAL A 35 26.54 0.95 -6.57
N VAL A 36 27.02 2.17 -6.31
CA VAL A 36 27.02 2.77 -4.97
C VAL A 36 25.59 3.02 -4.48
N VAL A 37 24.71 3.56 -5.34
CA VAL A 37 23.31 3.79 -5.00
C VAL A 37 22.59 2.45 -4.81
N GLY A 38 22.82 1.47 -5.68
CA GLY A 38 22.24 0.13 -5.56
C GLY A 38 22.69 -0.57 -4.28
N TYR A 39 23.96 -0.52 -3.93
CA TYR A 39 24.48 -1.10 -2.69
C TYR A 39 23.90 -0.41 -1.44
N SER A 40 23.79 0.92 -1.47
CA SER A 40 23.17 1.71 -0.39
C SER A 40 21.68 1.38 -0.23
N TYR A 41 20.99 1.12 -1.34
CA TYR A 41 19.57 0.75 -1.32
C TYR A 41 19.36 -0.69 -0.81
N LEU A 42 20.16 -1.64 -1.25
CA LEU A 42 20.14 -3.02 -0.78
C LEU A 42 20.47 -3.14 0.72
N GLY A 43 21.44 -2.37 1.21
CA GLY A 43 21.75 -2.32 2.64
C GLY A 43 20.60 -1.81 3.50
N LYS A 44 19.80 -0.86 2.99
CA LYS A 44 18.58 -0.43 3.67
C LYS A 44 17.48 -1.49 3.66
N LEU A 45 17.33 -2.25 2.58
CA LEU A 45 16.37 -3.35 2.49
C LEU A 45 16.68 -4.47 3.50
N GLU A 46 17.95 -4.82 3.68
CA GLU A 46 18.33 -5.81 4.69
C GLU A 46 18.07 -5.31 6.13
N PHE A 47 18.27 -4.02 6.39
CA PHE A 47 17.96 -3.42 7.68
C PHE A 47 16.46 -3.51 7.99
N PHE A 48 15.59 -3.15 7.05
CA PHE A 48 14.14 -3.28 7.20
C PHE A 48 13.68 -4.74 7.34
N SER A 49 14.32 -5.67 6.66
CA SER A 49 13.99 -7.10 6.75
C SER A 49 14.37 -7.69 8.11
N ARG A 50 15.49 -7.26 8.70
CA ARG A 50 15.94 -7.76 10.00
C ARG A 50 15.15 -7.20 11.18
N GLU A 51 14.68 -5.94 11.11
CA GLU A 51 13.90 -5.35 12.20
C GLU A 51 12.49 -5.94 12.31
N ASN A 52 11.91 -6.38 11.18
CA ASN A 52 10.56 -6.96 11.16
C ASN A 52 10.54 -8.49 11.32
N LEU A 53 11.70 -9.14 11.27
CA LEU A 53 11.87 -10.57 11.46
C LEU A 53 12.82 -10.83 12.64
N THR A 54 12.55 -10.25 13.81
CA THR A 54 12.98 -10.94 14.99
C THR A 54 12.16 -12.24 15.03
N PRO A 55 12.74 -13.41 14.75
CA PRO A 55 12.05 -14.62 15.10
C PRO A 55 11.78 -14.44 16.59
N VAL A 56 10.50 -14.51 16.97
CA VAL A 56 10.17 -14.83 18.35
C VAL A 56 11.03 -16.03 18.62
N SER A 57 12.18 -15.81 19.28
CA SER A 57 12.98 -16.91 19.77
C SER A 57 12.00 -17.64 20.68
N LEU A 58 11.52 -18.77 20.19
CA LEU A 58 10.97 -19.79 21.05
C LEU A 58 12.11 -20.14 22.01
N VAL A 59 12.36 -19.26 22.96
CA VAL A 59 13.02 -19.62 24.18
C VAL A 59 12.08 -20.69 24.72
N LYS A 60 12.47 -21.93 24.50
CA LYS A 60 11.86 -23.07 25.11
C LYS A 60 12.19 -22.92 26.60
N ASP A 61 11.45 -21.98 27.24
CA ASP A 61 11.46 -21.88 28.68
C ASP A 61 10.68 -23.09 29.20
N THR A 62 11.42 -24.15 29.38
CA THR A 62 10.89 -25.42 29.89
C THR A 62 10.50 -25.31 31.37
N THR A 63 10.66 -24.12 31.97
CA THR A 63 10.32 -23.86 33.38
C THR A 63 8.99 -23.11 33.53
N ALA A 64 8.44 -22.50 32.44
CA ALA A 64 7.13 -21.88 32.48
C ALA A 64 6.04 -22.97 32.50
N THR A 65 5.47 -23.21 33.68
CA THR A 65 4.25 -24.00 33.76
C THR A 65 3.07 -23.22 33.24
N THR A 66 2.12 -23.88 32.59
CA THR A 66 0.89 -23.26 32.04
C THR A 66 0.06 -22.51 33.09
N ALA A 67 0.40 -22.64 34.38
CA ALA A 67 -0.21 -21.91 35.48
C ALA A 67 0.26 -20.46 35.62
N ASP A 68 1.42 -20.09 35.01
CA ASP A 68 2.03 -18.77 35.18
C ASP A 68 1.64 -17.80 34.05
N LEU A 69 0.94 -18.26 33.02
CA LEU A 69 0.43 -17.40 31.98
C LEU A 69 -0.90 -16.78 32.44
N PRO A 70 -0.98 -15.45 32.58
CA PRO A 70 -2.26 -14.82 32.82
C PRO A 70 -3.20 -15.21 31.66
N ILE A 71 -4.29 -15.91 31.98
CA ILE A 71 -5.35 -16.16 31.00
C ILE A 71 -5.91 -14.79 30.61
N VAL A 72 -5.35 -14.22 29.54
CA VAL A 72 -5.98 -13.09 28.87
C VAL A 72 -7.26 -13.67 28.28
N LYS A 73 -8.36 -13.56 29.04
CA LYS A 73 -9.68 -13.80 28.46
C LYS A 73 -9.74 -13.00 27.16
N GLY A 74 -9.76 -13.71 26.03
CA GLY A 74 -9.99 -13.08 24.75
C GLY A 74 -11.22 -12.22 24.92
N SER A 75 -11.07 -10.90 24.74
CA SER A 75 -12.19 -9.99 24.71
C SER A 75 -12.98 -10.36 23.45
N ILE A 76 -13.96 -11.25 23.62
CA ILE A 76 -15.01 -11.38 22.62
C ILE A 76 -15.75 -10.06 22.73
N SER A 77 -15.50 -9.16 21.80
CA SER A 77 -16.33 -7.97 21.65
C SER A 77 -17.76 -8.46 21.64
N ALA A 78 -18.59 -7.95 22.56
CA ALA A 78 -20.00 -8.30 22.56
C ALA A 78 -20.55 -8.12 21.14
N PRO A 79 -21.41 -9.01 20.65
CA PRO A 79 -21.99 -8.85 19.33
C PRO A 79 -22.63 -7.47 19.26
N VAL A 80 -22.18 -6.67 18.27
CA VAL A 80 -22.68 -5.32 18.07
C VAL A 80 -24.17 -5.44 17.74
N ASP A 81 -25.02 -4.87 18.59
CA ASP A 81 -26.44 -4.78 18.30
C ASP A 81 -26.69 -3.68 17.27
N LEU A 82 -26.63 -4.08 15.99
CA LEU A 82 -26.82 -3.17 14.87
C LEU A 82 -28.15 -2.39 14.94
N GLY A 83 -29.16 -2.93 15.64
CA GLY A 83 -30.43 -2.24 15.81
C GLY A 83 -30.39 -1.02 16.73
N LYS A 84 -29.47 -1.00 17.70
CA LYS A 84 -29.27 0.12 18.65
C LYS A 84 -28.20 1.10 18.20
N GLU A 85 -27.16 0.60 17.50
CA GLU A 85 -26.01 1.42 17.12
C GLU A 85 -26.22 2.22 15.82
N VAL A 86 -27.21 1.89 15.01
CA VAL A 86 -27.52 2.51 13.70
C VAL A 86 -28.26 3.86 13.83
N VAL A 87 -28.28 4.48 15.03
CA VAL A 87 -28.82 5.83 15.14
C VAL A 87 -27.82 6.83 14.60
N SER A 88 -28.16 7.45 13.47
CA SER A 88 -27.34 8.48 12.86
C SER A 88 -27.33 9.76 13.71
N SER A 89 -26.18 10.39 13.87
CA SER A 89 -26.03 11.72 14.40
C SER A 89 -25.07 12.53 13.53
N PRO A 90 -25.13 13.85 13.55
CA PRO A 90 -24.19 14.69 12.79
C PRO A 90 -22.72 14.36 13.09
N GLU A 91 -22.40 14.02 14.35
CA GLU A 91 -21.04 13.67 14.78
C GLU A 91 -20.60 12.33 14.18
N LYS A 92 -21.47 11.32 14.18
CA LYS A 92 -21.20 10.00 13.58
C LYS A 92 -20.99 10.12 12.08
N ILE A 93 -21.84 10.89 11.39
CA ILE A 93 -21.70 11.15 9.95
C ILE A 93 -20.39 11.87 9.64
N ALA A 94 -20.03 12.89 10.41
CA ALA A 94 -18.77 13.61 10.21
C ALA A 94 -17.55 12.70 10.42
N LYS A 95 -17.58 11.85 11.45
CA LYS A 95 -16.54 10.86 11.72
C LYS A 95 -16.48 9.81 10.62
N GLY A 96 -17.61 9.28 10.17
CA GLY A 96 -17.70 8.34 9.08
C GLY A 96 -17.14 8.89 7.79
N LYS A 97 -17.44 10.15 7.47
CA LYS A 97 -16.86 10.87 6.33
C LYS A 97 -15.33 10.93 6.42
N THR A 98 -14.78 11.30 7.55
CA THR A 98 -13.32 11.35 7.77
C THR A 98 -12.68 9.98 7.58
N LEU A 99 -13.30 8.92 8.10
CA LEU A 99 -12.83 7.54 7.94
C LEU A 99 -12.92 7.08 6.50
N PHE A 100 -13.98 7.44 5.79
CA PHE A 100 -14.14 7.15 4.37
C PHE A 100 -13.08 7.86 3.52
N GLU A 101 -12.82 9.13 3.79
CA GLU A 101 -11.79 9.91 3.12
C GLU A 101 -10.40 9.29 3.29
N ALA A 102 -10.09 8.82 4.49
CA ALA A 102 -8.79 8.21 4.79
C ALA A 102 -8.61 6.81 4.19
N ASN A 103 -9.67 6.00 4.09
CA ASN A 103 -9.54 4.57 3.81
C ASN A 103 -10.14 4.14 2.45
N CYS A 104 -11.11 4.88 1.91
CA CYS A 104 -11.95 4.40 0.81
C CYS A 104 -11.81 5.20 -0.48
N VAL A 105 -11.54 6.51 -0.38
CA VAL A 105 -11.53 7.46 -1.51
C VAL A 105 -10.55 7.06 -2.60
N SER A 106 -9.41 6.49 -2.24
CA SER A 106 -8.40 6.07 -3.22
C SER A 106 -8.95 5.13 -4.30
N CYS A 107 -9.89 4.26 -3.91
CA CYS A 107 -10.56 3.32 -4.82
C CYS A 107 -11.96 3.78 -5.22
N HIS A 108 -12.76 4.24 -4.25
CA HIS A 108 -14.18 4.54 -4.48
C HIS A 108 -14.46 5.96 -4.96
N GLY A 109 -13.46 6.87 -4.93
CA GLY A 109 -13.65 8.29 -5.23
C GLY A 109 -14.30 9.05 -4.08
N SER A 110 -14.15 10.38 -4.05
CA SER A 110 -14.66 11.24 -2.99
C SER A 110 -16.18 11.23 -2.86
N GLU A 111 -16.88 10.93 -3.95
CA GLU A 111 -18.33 10.85 -4.03
C GLU A 111 -18.85 9.39 -4.06
N GLY A 112 -17.96 8.39 -3.89
CA GLY A 112 -18.35 7.01 -3.90
C GLY A 112 -18.80 6.46 -5.27
N LYS A 113 -18.37 7.11 -6.37
CA LYS A 113 -18.72 6.71 -7.75
C LYS A 113 -17.91 5.54 -8.29
N GLY A 114 -16.92 5.04 -7.53
CA GLY A 114 -16.01 3.99 -7.98
C GLY A 114 -14.92 4.47 -8.94
N ASP A 115 -14.70 5.78 -9.02
CA ASP A 115 -13.80 6.47 -9.96
C ASP A 115 -12.46 6.86 -9.34
N GLY A 116 -12.15 6.36 -8.14
CA GLY A 116 -10.88 6.58 -7.46
C GLY A 116 -9.68 6.09 -8.28
N THR A 117 -8.56 6.80 -8.18
CA THR A 117 -7.37 6.55 -9.02
C THR A 117 -6.82 5.14 -8.89
N ALA A 118 -6.78 4.59 -7.66
CA ALA A 118 -6.34 3.22 -7.42
C ALA A 118 -7.39 2.18 -7.88
N GLY A 119 -8.67 2.55 -7.88
CA GLY A 119 -9.76 1.68 -8.31
C GLY A 119 -9.78 1.40 -9.80
N LYS A 120 -9.25 2.31 -10.62
CA LYS A 120 -9.25 2.18 -12.10
C LYS A 120 -8.44 0.98 -12.61
N THR A 121 -7.52 0.49 -11.82
CA THR A 121 -6.68 -0.68 -12.17
C THR A 121 -7.31 -2.02 -11.79
N LEU A 122 -8.41 -2.00 -11.04
CA LEU A 122 -9.10 -3.21 -10.59
C LEU A 122 -10.09 -3.72 -11.64
N ASN A 123 -10.21 -5.03 -11.74
CA ASN A 123 -11.18 -5.69 -12.61
C ASN A 123 -11.92 -6.79 -11.81
N PRO A 124 -13.21 -6.63 -11.54
CA PRO A 124 -14.04 -5.47 -11.89
C PRO A 124 -13.68 -4.21 -11.10
N PRO A 125 -14.01 -3.02 -11.60
CA PRO A 125 -13.76 -1.76 -10.91
C PRO A 125 -14.57 -1.67 -9.60
N PRO A 126 -14.16 -0.78 -8.67
CA PRO A 126 -14.92 -0.52 -7.47
C PRO A 126 -16.35 -0.08 -7.81
N ARG A 127 -17.24 -0.52 -6.95
CA ARG A 127 -18.65 -0.22 -7.09
C ARG A 127 -18.94 1.29 -7.00
N ASN A 128 -19.86 1.76 -7.85
CA ASN A 128 -20.55 3.04 -7.67
C ASN A 128 -21.66 2.86 -6.62
N PHE A 129 -21.59 3.59 -5.50
CA PHE A 129 -22.57 3.49 -4.41
C PHE A 129 -23.93 4.11 -4.75
N HIS A 130 -24.00 4.94 -5.80
CA HIS A 130 -25.26 5.50 -6.30
C HIS A 130 -26.10 4.50 -7.11
N ASP A 131 -25.49 3.39 -7.54
CA ASP A 131 -26.21 2.35 -8.28
C ASP A 131 -26.95 1.40 -7.32
N LEU A 132 -28.21 1.21 -7.55
CA LEU A 132 -29.03 0.33 -6.71
C LEU A 132 -28.78 -1.17 -6.95
N ASN A 133 -28.31 -1.52 -8.15
CA ASN A 133 -28.08 -2.90 -8.57
C ASN A 133 -26.60 -3.30 -8.48
N GLY A 134 -26.34 -4.62 -8.45
CA GLY A 134 -24.97 -5.15 -8.54
C GLY A 134 -24.19 -5.13 -7.22
N TRP A 135 -24.83 -5.04 -6.07
CA TRP A 135 -24.19 -5.19 -4.77
C TRP A 135 -23.79 -6.65 -4.54
N THR A 136 -22.51 -6.90 -4.25
CA THR A 136 -21.97 -8.26 -4.07
C THR A 136 -22.66 -8.99 -2.92
N ASN A 137 -22.80 -8.33 -1.78
CA ASN A 137 -23.41 -8.89 -0.57
C ASN A 137 -24.81 -8.30 -0.31
N GLY A 138 -25.27 -7.36 -1.14
CA GLY A 138 -26.54 -6.64 -0.97
C GLY A 138 -26.37 -5.27 -0.32
N PRO A 139 -27.37 -4.37 -0.51
CA PRO A 139 -27.32 -2.97 -0.08
C PRO A 139 -27.81 -2.73 1.35
N SER A 140 -28.19 -3.77 2.09
CA SER A 140 -28.64 -3.59 3.47
C SER A 140 -27.47 -3.16 4.37
N PHE A 141 -27.77 -2.44 5.44
CA PHE A 141 -26.78 -2.01 6.41
C PHE A 141 -25.91 -3.16 6.93
N SER A 142 -26.54 -4.27 7.32
CA SER A 142 -25.85 -5.47 7.80
C SER A 142 -24.92 -6.07 6.75
N ASN A 143 -25.33 -6.07 5.48
CA ASN A 143 -24.53 -6.58 4.38
C ASN A 143 -23.34 -5.64 4.04
N MET A 144 -23.53 -4.34 4.13
CA MET A 144 -22.45 -3.37 4.02
C MET A 144 -21.46 -3.51 5.18
N TYR A 145 -21.95 -3.66 6.41
CA TYR A 145 -21.10 -3.91 7.58
C TYR A 145 -20.30 -5.21 7.43
N LYS A 146 -20.94 -6.29 6.99
CA LYS A 146 -20.26 -7.55 6.68
C LYS A 146 -19.19 -7.36 5.61
N THR A 147 -19.49 -6.60 4.56
CA THR A 147 -18.53 -6.30 3.48
C THR A 147 -17.31 -5.53 4.00
N LEU A 148 -17.49 -4.56 4.88
CA LEU A 148 -16.37 -3.86 5.50
C LEU A 148 -15.57 -4.79 6.43
N HIS A 149 -16.24 -5.66 7.16
CA HIS A 149 -15.57 -6.59 8.07
C HIS A 149 -14.76 -7.66 7.33
N GLU A 150 -15.32 -8.27 6.30
CA GLU A 150 -14.70 -9.40 5.59
C GLU A 150 -13.88 -8.96 4.37
N GLY A 151 -14.22 -7.83 3.76
CA GLY A 151 -13.71 -7.43 2.47
C GLY A 151 -14.34 -8.22 1.32
N ILE A 152 -13.86 -7.98 0.11
CA ILE A 152 -14.15 -8.76 -1.10
C ILE A 152 -12.80 -8.99 -1.80
N THR A 153 -11.98 -9.86 -1.22
CA THR A 153 -10.60 -10.08 -1.67
C THR A 153 -10.51 -10.51 -3.13
N ALA A 154 -11.48 -11.30 -3.60
CA ALA A 154 -11.57 -11.71 -5.01
C ALA A 154 -11.78 -10.53 -5.98
N ARG A 155 -12.16 -9.35 -5.48
CA ARG A 155 -12.35 -8.11 -6.24
C ARG A 155 -11.37 -7.00 -5.83
N GLY A 156 -10.34 -7.33 -5.04
CA GLY A 156 -9.33 -6.39 -4.59
C GLY A 156 -9.78 -5.46 -3.45
N MET A 157 -10.95 -5.67 -2.84
CA MET A 157 -11.37 -4.91 -1.67
C MET A 157 -10.87 -5.59 -0.39
N ALA A 158 -10.03 -4.88 0.35
CA ALA A 158 -9.48 -5.36 1.62
C ALA A 158 -10.55 -5.45 2.72
N SER A 159 -10.28 -6.27 3.73
CA SER A 159 -11.02 -6.27 4.99
C SER A 159 -10.62 -5.06 5.83
N TYR A 160 -11.59 -4.44 6.48
CA TYR A 160 -11.42 -3.34 7.44
C TYR A 160 -11.76 -3.78 8.88
N ASN A 161 -11.48 -5.05 9.20
CA ASN A 161 -11.68 -5.59 10.55
C ASN A 161 -10.73 -4.99 11.60
N ASN A 162 -9.67 -4.33 11.18
CA ASN A 162 -8.76 -3.54 12.01
C ASN A 162 -9.39 -2.25 12.54
N LEU A 163 -10.44 -1.74 11.91
CA LEU A 163 -11.23 -0.64 12.43
C LEU A 163 -12.18 -1.14 13.53
N LYS A 164 -12.48 -0.28 14.48
CA LYS A 164 -13.45 -0.61 15.53
C LYS A 164 -14.84 -0.83 14.93
N PRO A 165 -15.69 -1.68 15.55
CA PRO A 165 -17.06 -1.89 15.09
C PRO A 165 -17.84 -0.60 14.86
N GLU A 166 -17.74 0.36 15.78
CA GLU A 166 -18.42 1.65 15.72
C GLU A 166 -17.93 2.49 14.53
N GLU A 167 -16.64 2.42 14.23
CA GLU A 167 -16.05 3.14 13.09
C GLU A 167 -16.56 2.62 11.75
N ARG A 168 -16.74 1.30 11.63
CA ARG A 168 -17.37 0.71 10.43
C ARG A 168 -18.85 1.08 10.30
N ILE A 169 -19.56 1.20 11.44
CA ILE A 169 -20.94 1.70 11.48
C ILE A 169 -21.00 3.13 11.00
N ASP A 170 -20.15 4.00 11.56
CA ASP A 170 -20.10 5.43 11.22
C ASP A 170 -19.83 5.65 9.72
N MET A 171 -19.01 4.79 9.08
CA MET A 171 -18.73 4.86 7.63
C MET A 171 -19.91 4.48 6.73
N ILE A 172 -20.89 3.76 7.25
CA ILE A 172 -22.07 3.32 6.47
C ILE A 172 -23.22 4.32 6.61
N LEU A 173 -23.23 5.15 7.67
CA LEU A 173 -24.24 6.16 7.94
C LEU A 173 -24.14 7.35 6.98
#